data_5c50ce54d8101efc5c51c7ccd008788f
#
_entry.id   5c50ce54d8101efc5c51c7ccd008788f
#
_cell.length_a   1.000
_cell.length_b   1.000
_cell.length_c   1.000
_cell.angle_alpha   90.00
_cell.angle_beta   90.00
_cell.angle_gamma   90.00
#
_symmetry.space_group_name_H-M   'P 1'
#
loop_
_entity.id
_entity.type
_entity.pdbx_description
1 polymer ?
#
loop_
_entity_poly.entity_id
_entity_poly.type
_entity_poly.pdbx_seq_one_letter_code
_entity_poly.pdbx_strand_id
1 'polypeptide(L)'
;MFGTVAAARGRHALAQPVCTLTPEQIEGPFYLDQPRIREAISEGKPGVPLQLVLRVLEASASCAPIPNAAVDVWQCDALGIYSGYEGAAIAPGHVEPVDDKTFLRGTQLTDAAGAVRFRTIYPGWYSGRTPHVHLKLRVGAKAVTTQLYFPDEVTNAVYARAPYDRHPNRDTTNAMDRFLTPIADKSLVTWTMARDGDGYVAAATVALRAL
;
A
#
# COMPACT_ATOMS: atom_id res chain seq x y z
N MET A 1 -0.54 -62.93 27.78
CA MET A 1 0.34 -61.77 27.57
C MET A 1 -0.16 -61.00 26.39
N PHE A 2 -0.83 -59.86 26.62
CA PHE A 2 -1.31 -58.99 25.57
C PHE A 2 -0.35 -57.78 25.50
N GLY A 3 0.38 -57.68 24.40
CA GLY A 3 1.30 -56.57 24.18
C GLY A 3 0.54 -55.35 23.63
N THR A 4 0.62 -54.24 24.35
CA THR A 4 0.03 -52.95 23.93
C THR A 4 0.98 -52.25 22.97
N VAL A 5 0.59 -52.13 21.71
CA VAL A 5 1.37 -51.33 20.72
C VAL A 5 0.98 -49.85 20.90
N ALA A 6 1.94 -49.06 21.41
CA ALA A 6 1.77 -47.61 21.49
C ALA A 6 1.99 -47.00 20.10
N ALA A 7 0.93 -46.44 19.52
CA ALA A 7 1.01 -45.69 18.29
C ALA A 7 1.65 -44.30 18.55
N ALA A 8 2.87 -44.09 18.05
CA ALA A 8 3.53 -42.79 18.04
C ALA A 8 2.79 -41.84 17.09
N ARG A 9 2.04 -40.88 17.65
CA ARG A 9 1.47 -39.79 16.88
C ARG A 9 2.59 -38.84 16.47
N GLY A 10 3.02 -38.95 15.21
CA GLY A 10 3.90 -37.96 14.60
C GLY A 10 3.26 -36.58 14.66
N ARG A 11 3.84 -35.65 15.40
CA ARG A 11 3.51 -34.23 15.31
C ARG A 11 4.04 -33.74 13.97
N HIS A 12 3.18 -33.58 12.98
CA HIS A 12 3.49 -32.79 11.80
C HIS A 12 3.68 -31.35 12.28
N ALA A 13 4.93 -30.90 12.36
CA ALA A 13 5.25 -29.50 12.51
C ALA A 13 4.75 -28.80 11.23
N LEU A 14 3.67 -28.05 11.36
CA LEU A 14 3.25 -27.15 10.29
C LEU A 14 4.40 -26.18 10.04
N ALA A 15 4.91 -26.16 8.82
CA ALA A 15 5.94 -25.19 8.44
C ALA A 15 5.40 -23.80 8.76
N GLN A 16 6.13 -23.03 9.57
CA GLN A 16 5.76 -21.63 9.87
C GLN A 16 5.76 -20.86 8.56
N PRO A 17 4.74 -20.00 8.31
CA PRO A 17 4.73 -19.18 7.10
C PRO A 17 5.98 -18.29 7.11
N VAL A 18 6.78 -18.37 6.07
CA VAL A 18 7.92 -17.47 5.87
C VAL A 18 7.40 -16.17 5.29
N CYS A 19 7.61 -15.05 5.99
CA CYS A 19 7.27 -13.75 5.47
C CYS A 19 8.32 -13.30 4.45
N THR A 20 7.93 -13.29 3.20
CA THR A 20 8.78 -12.85 2.10
C THR A 20 8.98 -11.34 2.14
N LEU A 21 10.22 -10.88 2.01
CA LEU A 21 10.57 -9.47 1.97
C LEU A 21 9.78 -8.74 0.87
N THR A 22 9.11 -7.67 1.26
CA THR A 22 8.44 -6.81 0.28
C THR A 22 9.48 -6.07 -0.57
N PRO A 23 9.37 -6.09 -1.90
CA PRO A 23 10.27 -5.36 -2.78
C PRO A 23 10.27 -3.86 -2.48
N GLU A 24 11.47 -3.28 -2.35
CA GLU A 24 11.64 -1.84 -2.32
C GLU A 24 11.39 -1.24 -3.70
N GLN A 25 10.77 -0.06 -3.72
CA GLN A 25 10.47 0.68 -4.94
C GLN A 25 10.80 2.15 -4.75
N ILE A 26 10.84 2.89 -5.86
CA ILE A 26 11.16 4.31 -5.81
C ILE A 26 10.11 5.11 -5.01
N GLU A 27 10.59 6.13 -4.32
CA GLU A 27 9.74 7.09 -3.60
C GLU A 27 8.89 7.92 -4.56
N GLY A 28 9.43 8.20 -5.73
CA GLY A 28 8.80 9.10 -6.70
C GLY A 28 8.99 10.58 -6.34
N PRO A 29 8.53 11.50 -7.20
CA PRO A 29 8.80 12.92 -7.05
C PRO A 29 7.87 13.66 -6.08
N PHE A 30 6.82 13.00 -5.56
CA PHE A 30 5.74 13.66 -4.84
C PHE A 30 5.71 13.35 -3.32
N TYR A 31 6.80 12.85 -2.76
CA TYR A 31 6.89 12.69 -1.31
C TYR A 31 7.08 14.04 -0.64
N LEU A 32 6.37 14.26 0.49
CA LEU A 32 6.56 15.39 1.39
C LEU A 32 7.04 14.84 2.74
N ASP A 33 8.23 15.24 3.17
CA ASP A 33 8.74 14.87 4.51
C ASP A 33 8.10 15.74 5.59
N GLN A 34 6.79 15.62 5.72
CA GLN A 34 5.96 16.32 6.69
C GLN A 34 5.01 15.33 7.35
N PRO A 35 5.44 14.56 8.37
CA PRO A 35 4.61 13.58 9.03
C PRO A 35 3.32 14.20 9.57
N ARG A 36 2.18 13.63 9.19
CA ARG A 36 0.85 14.03 9.66
C ARG A 36 0.18 12.85 10.31
N ILE A 37 0.23 12.78 11.64
CA ILE A 37 -0.37 11.67 12.40
C ILE A 37 -1.88 11.77 12.27
N ARG A 38 -2.46 10.96 11.39
CA ARG A 38 -3.90 10.93 11.14
C ARG A 38 -4.32 9.67 10.39
N GLU A 39 -5.51 9.17 10.69
CA GLU A 39 -6.13 8.03 10.01
C GLU A 39 -6.95 8.47 8.79
N ALA A 40 -7.77 9.52 8.95
CA ALA A 40 -8.58 10.06 7.85
C ALA A 40 -7.74 11.03 7.01
N ILE A 41 -7.44 10.66 5.77
CA ILE A 41 -6.51 11.40 4.91
C ILE A 41 -7.17 12.04 3.69
N SER A 42 -8.47 11.83 3.46
CA SER A 42 -9.16 12.31 2.25
C SER A 42 -9.32 13.84 2.18
N GLU A 43 -9.40 14.53 3.33
CA GLU A 43 -9.64 15.98 3.41
C GLU A 43 -10.77 16.46 2.49
N GLY A 44 -11.88 15.68 2.44
CA GLY A 44 -13.06 16.02 1.63
C GLY A 44 -12.90 15.79 0.13
N LYS A 45 -11.81 15.22 -0.35
CA LYS A 45 -11.67 14.88 -1.77
C LYS A 45 -12.72 13.83 -2.16
N PRO A 46 -13.45 14.06 -3.26
CA PRO A 46 -14.47 13.12 -3.72
C PRO A 46 -13.83 11.87 -4.32
N GLY A 47 -14.46 10.72 -4.09
CA GLY A 47 -14.01 9.44 -4.65
C GLY A 47 -14.71 8.26 -4.00
N VAL A 48 -14.45 7.06 -4.49
CA VAL A 48 -14.94 5.82 -3.91
C VAL A 48 -14.25 5.58 -2.57
N PRO A 49 -14.99 5.42 -1.45
CA PRO A 49 -14.40 5.20 -0.14
C PRO A 49 -13.45 3.99 -0.12
N LEU A 50 -12.31 4.17 0.51
CA LEU A 50 -11.29 3.12 0.63
C LEU A 50 -10.72 3.11 2.05
N GLN A 51 -10.73 1.96 2.68
CA GLN A 51 -10.00 1.71 3.91
C GLN A 51 -8.73 0.92 3.57
N LEU A 52 -7.57 1.45 3.92
CA LEU A 52 -6.30 0.72 3.85
C LEU A 52 -6.04 0.05 5.19
N VAL A 53 -5.73 -1.25 5.17
CA VAL A 53 -5.34 -2.04 6.34
C VAL A 53 -3.99 -2.66 6.06
N LEU A 54 -2.97 -2.26 6.80
CA LEU A 54 -1.61 -2.72 6.62
C LEU A 54 -1.14 -3.49 7.86
N ARG A 55 -0.39 -4.56 7.64
CA ARG A 55 0.42 -5.22 8.67
C ARG A 55 1.88 -5.13 8.29
N VAL A 56 2.69 -4.63 9.22
CA VAL A 56 4.14 -4.52 9.07
C VAL A 56 4.79 -5.62 9.89
N LEU A 57 5.50 -6.52 9.21
CA LEU A 57 6.11 -7.70 9.79
C LEU A 57 7.60 -7.73 9.51
N GLU A 58 8.33 -8.51 10.28
CA GLU A 58 9.70 -8.85 10.00
C GLU A 58 9.77 -9.95 8.93
N ALA A 59 10.58 -9.76 7.90
CA ALA A 59 10.84 -10.76 6.86
C ALA A 59 11.76 -11.85 7.41
N SER A 60 11.19 -12.73 8.22
CA SER A 60 11.88 -13.81 8.92
C SER A 60 10.97 -15.05 9.01
N ALA A 61 11.50 -16.16 9.47
CA ALA A 61 10.71 -17.38 9.69
C ALA A 61 9.63 -17.21 10.77
N SER A 62 9.76 -16.22 11.68
CA SER A 62 8.78 -15.96 12.74
C SER A 62 7.67 -15.02 12.31
N CYS A 63 7.88 -14.23 11.22
CA CYS A 63 6.92 -13.20 10.80
C CYS A 63 6.50 -12.29 11.96
N ALA A 64 7.44 -11.90 12.82
CA ALA A 64 7.13 -11.09 13.99
C ALA A 64 6.55 -9.72 13.59
N PRO A 65 5.50 -9.23 14.27
CA PRO A 65 5.00 -7.89 14.03
C PRO A 65 6.04 -6.85 14.43
N ILE A 66 6.10 -5.74 13.70
CA ILE A 66 6.97 -4.60 14.03
C ILE A 66 6.08 -3.50 14.62
N PRO A 67 6.06 -3.33 15.95
CA PRO A 67 5.33 -2.24 16.58
C PRO A 67 6.07 -0.91 16.48
N ASN A 68 5.33 0.20 16.59
CA ASN A 68 5.86 1.57 16.56
C ASN A 68 6.64 1.92 15.28
N ALA A 69 6.45 1.19 14.19
CA ALA A 69 6.91 1.62 12.87
C ALA A 69 6.07 2.81 12.40
N ALA A 70 6.72 3.89 11.99
CA ALA A 70 6.00 4.98 11.33
C ALA A 70 5.73 4.59 9.88
N VAL A 71 4.47 4.59 9.50
CA VAL A 71 4.01 4.29 8.15
C VAL A 71 3.43 5.55 7.54
N ASP A 72 4.13 6.12 6.57
CA ASP A 72 3.60 7.20 5.73
C ASP A 72 2.90 6.59 4.53
N VAL A 73 1.75 7.15 4.17
CA VAL A 73 1.06 6.88 2.92
C VAL A 73 0.86 8.17 2.14
N TRP A 74 0.98 8.10 0.82
CA TRP A 74 0.57 9.18 -0.07
C TRP A 74 0.10 8.62 -1.41
N GLN A 75 -0.89 9.29 -1.98
CA GLN A 75 -1.51 8.91 -3.23
C GLN A 75 -2.09 10.12 -3.96
N CYS A 76 -2.37 9.99 -5.24
CA CYS A 76 -3.12 10.99 -5.99
C CYS A 76 -4.62 10.94 -5.67
N ASP A 77 -5.34 12.00 -6.00
CA ASP A 77 -6.80 12.03 -5.94
C ASP A 77 -7.44 11.25 -7.12
N ALA A 78 -8.78 11.27 -7.20
CA ALA A 78 -9.53 10.56 -8.23
C ALA A 78 -9.23 11.01 -9.68
N LEU A 79 -8.59 12.16 -9.84
CA LEU A 79 -8.21 12.73 -11.15
C LEU A 79 -6.70 12.64 -11.41
N GLY A 80 -5.95 11.93 -10.56
CA GLY A 80 -4.52 11.73 -10.74
C GLY A 80 -3.63 12.83 -10.16
N ILE A 81 -4.18 13.74 -9.33
CA ILE A 81 -3.48 14.92 -8.81
C ILE A 81 -2.96 14.63 -7.40
N TYR A 82 -1.67 14.89 -7.16
CA TYR A 82 -1.06 14.87 -5.83
C TYR A 82 -1.19 16.23 -5.15
N SER A 83 -1.54 16.23 -3.85
CA SER A 83 -1.51 17.43 -3.01
C SER A 83 -0.12 18.04 -2.98
N GLY A 84 -0.04 19.36 -3.02
CA GLY A 84 1.21 20.10 -3.13
C GLY A 84 1.78 20.21 -4.54
N TYR A 85 1.22 19.49 -5.53
CA TYR A 85 1.81 19.38 -6.88
C TYR A 85 0.81 19.59 -8.02
N GLU A 86 -0.33 20.21 -7.74
CA GLU A 86 -1.34 20.51 -8.76
C GLU A 86 -0.76 21.43 -9.84
N GLY A 87 -0.72 20.97 -11.09
CA GLY A 87 -0.12 21.70 -12.20
C GLY A 87 1.41 21.68 -12.26
N ALA A 88 2.09 21.01 -11.32
CA ALA A 88 3.53 20.83 -11.41
C ALA A 88 3.91 19.92 -12.59
N ALA A 89 4.95 20.31 -13.32
CA ALA A 89 5.52 19.45 -14.36
C ALA A 89 6.16 18.22 -13.72
N ILE A 90 5.77 17.02 -14.19
CA ILE A 90 6.42 15.78 -13.76
C ILE A 90 7.81 15.72 -14.39
N ALA A 91 8.84 15.87 -13.58
CA ALA A 91 10.22 15.75 -13.98
C ALA A 91 10.90 14.57 -13.26
N PRO A 92 11.95 13.96 -13.83
CA PRO A 92 12.75 12.99 -13.10
C PRO A 92 13.41 13.64 -11.87
N GLY A 93 13.34 12.95 -10.72
CA GLY A 93 13.91 13.42 -9.47
C GLY A 93 12.89 14.08 -8.55
N HIS A 94 13.36 14.88 -7.60
CA HIS A 94 12.51 15.63 -6.69
C HIS A 94 11.88 16.84 -7.41
N VAL A 95 10.59 17.06 -7.16
CA VAL A 95 9.84 18.23 -7.63
C VAL A 95 9.46 19.06 -6.41
N GLU A 96 9.69 20.37 -6.44
CA GLU A 96 9.29 21.26 -5.35
C GLU A 96 7.76 21.40 -5.30
N PRO A 97 7.16 21.40 -4.09
CA PRO A 97 5.73 21.66 -3.95
C PRO A 97 5.37 23.06 -4.44
N VAL A 98 4.20 23.18 -5.07
CA VAL A 98 3.66 24.46 -5.56
C VAL A 98 2.66 25.10 -4.62
N ASP A 99 2.15 24.33 -3.64
CA ASP A 99 1.25 24.79 -2.58
C ASP A 99 1.44 23.95 -1.30
N ASP A 100 0.71 24.28 -0.24
CA ASP A 100 0.78 23.63 1.08
C ASP A 100 -0.31 22.58 1.32
N LYS A 101 -1.06 22.20 0.28
CA LYS A 101 -2.08 21.15 0.37
C LYS A 101 -1.49 19.81 0.74
N THR A 102 -2.25 19.02 1.52
CA THR A 102 -1.78 17.76 2.09
C THR A 102 -2.79 16.62 2.00
N PHE A 103 -3.87 16.79 1.25
CA PHE A 103 -4.87 15.75 1.08
C PHE A 103 -4.23 14.43 0.61
N LEU A 104 -4.82 13.33 1.04
CA LEU A 104 -4.41 11.97 0.68
C LEU A 104 -2.96 11.63 1.08
N ARG A 105 -2.50 12.28 2.19
CA ARG A 105 -1.24 11.99 2.87
C ARG A 105 -1.50 11.78 4.35
N GLY A 106 -0.81 10.84 4.96
CA GLY A 106 -0.90 10.62 6.40
C GLY A 106 0.17 9.69 6.91
N THR A 107 0.39 9.76 8.22
CA THR A 107 1.30 8.92 8.98
C THR A 107 0.53 8.24 10.09
N GLN A 108 0.79 6.95 10.33
CA GLN A 108 0.33 6.20 11.50
C GLN A 108 1.50 5.42 12.09
N LEU A 109 1.44 5.15 13.40
CA LEU A 109 2.35 4.22 14.06
C LEU A 109 1.69 2.85 14.15
N THR A 110 2.43 1.80 13.83
CA THR A 110 1.94 0.43 13.98
C THR A 110 1.66 0.11 15.45
N ASP A 111 0.55 -0.60 15.68
CA ASP A 111 0.21 -1.13 17.00
C ASP A 111 1.06 -2.36 17.38
N ALA A 112 0.75 -3.00 18.52
CA ALA A 112 1.45 -4.18 19.01
C ALA A 112 1.35 -5.39 18.04
N ALA A 113 0.35 -5.42 17.16
CA ALA A 113 0.18 -6.44 16.12
C ALA A 113 0.84 -6.04 14.78
N GLY A 114 1.58 -4.92 14.74
CA GLY A 114 2.17 -4.37 13.53
C GLY A 114 1.14 -3.74 12.59
N ALA A 115 -0.07 -3.43 13.06
CA ALA A 115 -1.16 -2.97 12.20
C ALA A 115 -1.30 -1.45 12.19
N VAL A 116 -1.68 -0.89 11.04
CA VAL A 116 -2.15 0.48 10.86
C VAL A 116 -3.34 0.52 9.92
N ARG A 117 -4.13 1.60 10.01
CA ARG A 117 -5.29 1.82 9.15
C ARG A 117 -5.34 3.26 8.67
N PHE A 118 -5.80 3.43 7.41
CA PHE A 118 -6.11 4.75 6.86
C PHE A 118 -7.48 4.73 6.20
N ARG A 119 -8.21 5.82 6.33
CA ARG A 119 -9.45 6.08 5.61
C ARG A 119 -9.19 7.12 4.53
N THR A 120 -9.41 6.71 3.29
CA THR A 120 -9.06 7.48 2.10
C THR A 120 -10.12 7.30 1.00
N ILE A 121 -9.77 7.62 -0.23
CA ILE A 121 -10.52 7.30 -1.43
C ILE A 121 -9.67 6.40 -2.34
N TYR A 122 -10.29 5.70 -3.26
CA TYR A 122 -9.56 4.96 -4.30
C TYR A 122 -8.74 5.95 -5.15
N PRO A 123 -7.44 5.71 -5.42
CA PRO A 123 -6.64 6.65 -6.21
C PRO A 123 -7.07 6.66 -7.68
N GLY A 124 -6.94 7.79 -8.32
CA GLY A 124 -7.00 7.92 -9.76
C GLY A 124 -5.73 7.39 -10.44
N TRP A 125 -5.57 7.74 -11.70
CA TRP A 125 -4.39 7.42 -12.49
C TRP A 125 -3.77 8.69 -13.08
N TYR A 126 -2.52 8.61 -13.45
CA TYR A 126 -1.83 9.61 -14.26
C TYR A 126 -0.92 8.90 -15.28
N SER A 127 -0.54 9.62 -16.34
CA SER A 127 0.10 9.02 -17.52
C SER A 127 1.34 8.17 -17.17
N GLY A 128 1.38 6.98 -17.73
CA GLY A 128 2.47 6.01 -17.56
C GLY A 128 2.43 5.23 -16.25
N ARG A 129 1.37 5.37 -15.42
CA ARG A 129 1.26 4.68 -14.13
C ARG A 129 -0.12 4.04 -13.93
N THR A 130 -0.12 2.80 -13.46
CA THR A 130 -1.33 2.18 -12.90
C THR A 130 -1.64 2.76 -11.52
N PRO A 131 -2.91 2.72 -11.02
CA PRO A 131 -3.25 3.20 -9.67
C PRO A 131 -2.43 2.52 -8.59
N HIS A 132 -1.88 3.32 -7.69
CA HIS A 132 -1.05 2.84 -6.59
C HIS A 132 -1.10 3.76 -5.39
N VAL A 133 -0.71 3.22 -4.24
CA VAL A 133 -0.45 3.97 -3.00
C VAL A 133 1.03 3.81 -2.68
N HIS A 134 1.71 4.90 -2.45
CA HIS A 134 3.06 4.91 -1.94
C HIS A 134 3.09 4.68 -0.44
N LEU A 135 4.10 3.98 0.02
CA LEU A 135 4.37 3.70 1.43
C LEU A 135 5.83 4.01 1.73
N LYS A 136 6.07 4.74 2.82
CA LYS A 136 7.40 4.85 3.43
C LYS A 136 7.32 4.39 4.88
N LEU A 137 8.08 3.38 5.20
CA LEU A 137 8.09 2.77 6.53
C LEU A 137 9.40 3.15 7.21
N ARG A 138 9.31 3.72 8.40
CA ARG A 138 10.48 4.09 9.21
C ARG A 138 10.47 3.29 10.51
N VAL A 139 11.59 2.60 10.77
CA VAL A 139 11.81 1.82 11.99
C VAL A 139 13.21 2.14 12.50
N GLY A 140 13.29 2.83 13.64
CA GLY A 140 14.57 3.38 14.10
C GLY A 140 15.18 4.35 13.07
N ALA A 141 16.43 4.12 12.69
CA ALA A 141 17.15 4.92 11.70
C ALA A 141 16.95 4.43 10.25
N LYS A 142 16.23 3.32 10.04
CA LYS A 142 16.01 2.75 8.70
C LYS A 142 14.71 3.24 8.10
N ALA A 143 14.73 3.48 6.78
CA ALA A 143 13.55 3.78 5.99
C ALA A 143 13.51 2.86 4.76
N VAL A 144 12.31 2.36 4.45
CA VAL A 144 12.03 1.54 3.27
C VAL A 144 10.84 2.15 2.54
N THR A 145 10.97 2.33 1.24
CA THR A 145 9.87 2.82 0.39
C THR A 145 9.39 1.71 -0.54
N THR A 146 8.09 1.60 -0.70
CA THR A 146 7.45 0.70 -1.65
C THR A 146 6.16 1.33 -2.20
N GLN A 147 5.54 0.63 -3.15
CA GLN A 147 4.24 1.01 -3.71
C GLN A 147 3.34 -0.22 -3.71
N LEU A 148 2.06 -0.03 -3.38
CA LEU A 148 1.07 -1.10 -3.44
C LEU A 148 0.02 -0.78 -4.51
N TYR A 149 -0.25 -1.78 -5.33
CA TYR A 149 -1.07 -1.69 -6.55
C TYR A 149 -2.42 -2.35 -6.35
N PHE A 150 -3.38 -1.97 -7.16
CA PHE A 150 -4.74 -2.51 -7.12
C PHE A 150 -4.97 -3.49 -8.28
N PRO A 151 -5.81 -4.53 -8.10
CA PRO A 151 -6.22 -5.39 -9.20
C PRO A 151 -6.92 -4.60 -10.32
N ASP A 152 -6.59 -4.90 -11.57
CA ASP A 152 -7.13 -4.16 -12.73
C ASP A 152 -8.66 -4.27 -12.84
N GLU A 153 -9.25 -5.40 -12.46
CA GLU A 153 -10.70 -5.60 -12.47
C GLU A 153 -11.42 -4.68 -11.47
N VAL A 154 -10.83 -4.44 -10.27
CA VAL A 154 -11.37 -3.50 -9.28
C VAL A 154 -11.21 -2.07 -9.81
N THR A 155 -10.06 -1.75 -10.36
CA THR A 155 -9.78 -0.44 -10.98
C THR A 155 -10.79 -0.10 -12.05
N ASN A 156 -11.06 -1.03 -12.96
CA ASN A 156 -12.02 -0.82 -14.05
C ASN A 156 -13.44 -0.57 -13.52
N ALA A 157 -13.85 -1.29 -12.48
CA ALA A 157 -15.17 -1.11 -11.85
C ALA A 157 -15.29 0.25 -11.13
N VAL A 158 -14.21 0.74 -10.52
CA VAL A 158 -14.16 2.06 -9.86
C VAL A 158 -14.17 3.18 -10.90
N TYR A 159 -13.40 3.04 -11.97
CA TYR A 159 -13.23 4.10 -12.99
C TYR A 159 -14.45 4.32 -13.89
N ALA A 160 -15.39 3.38 -13.86
CA ALA A 160 -16.71 3.58 -14.46
C ALA A 160 -17.65 4.47 -13.62
N ARG A 161 -17.20 4.98 -12.45
CA ARG A 161 -18.01 5.76 -11.51
C ARG A 161 -17.48 7.20 -11.41
N ALA A 162 -18.38 8.15 -11.09
CA ALA A 162 -17.96 9.51 -10.73
C ALA A 162 -17.11 9.50 -9.43
N PRO A 163 -16.09 10.35 -9.35
CA PRO A 163 -15.64 11.34 -10.32
C PRO A 163 -14.59 10.82 -11.33
N TYR A 164 -14.20 9.53 -11.29
CA TYR A 164 -13.14 8.93 -12.12
C TYR A 164 -13.48 8.94 -13.62
N ASP A 165 -14.76 8.84 -13.96
CA ASP A 165 -15.29 8.92 -15.33
C ASP A 165 -14.98 10.26 -16.03
N ARG A 166 -14.58 11.28 -15.27
CA ARG A 166 -14.09 12.57 -15.80
C ARG A 166 -12.65 12.52 -16.30
N HIS A 167 -11.91 11.46 -15.95
CA HIS A 167 -10.55 11.20 -16.41
C HIS A 167 -10.49 9.80 -17.04
N PRO A 168 -11.20 9.62 -18.19
CA PRO A 168 -11.31 8.34 -18.88
C PRO A 168 -10.00 7.96 -19.58
N ASN A 169 -10.00 6.77 -20.20
CA ASN A 169 -8.92 6.28 -21.06
C ASN A 169 -7.57 6.09 -20.34
N ARG A 170 -7.62 5.42 -19.16
CA ARG A 170 -6.41 4.99 -18.46
C ARG A 170 -5.41 4.35 -19.46
N ASP A 171 -4.22 4.93 -19.57
CA ASP A 171 -3.20 4.52 -20.54
C ASP A 171 -2.32 3.36 -20.08
N THR A 172 -2.30 3.06 -18.77
CA THR A 172 -1.38 2.08 -18.19
C THR A 172 -2.14 1.10 -17.30
N THR A 173 -2.03 -0.19 -17.61
CA THR A 173 -2.50 -1.31 -16.78
C THR A 173 -1.37 -1.84 -15.88
N ASN A 174 -1.70 -2.77 -14.98
CA ASN A 174 -0.67 -3.43 -14.16
C ASN A 174 0.39 -4.15 -14.98
N ALA A 175 0.02 -4.68 -16.14
CA ALA A 175 0.95 -5.36 -17.06
C ALA A 175 1.88 -4.40 -17.80
N MET A 176 1.56 -3.10 -17.82
CA MET A 176 2.30 -2.07 -18.55
C MET A 176 3.12 -1.15 -17.63
N ASP A 177 2.82 -1.11 -16.32
CA ASP A 177 3.50 -0.22 -15.38
C ASP A 177 4.97 -0.61 -15.21
N ARG A 178 5.87 0.33 -15.53
CA ARG A 178 7.33 0.12 -15.55
C ARG A 178 7.94 -0.21 -14.19
N PHE A 179 7.25 0.10 -13.09
CA PHE A 179 7.72 -0.19 -11.74
C PHE A 179 7.11 -1.46 -11.17
N LEU A 180 5.95 -1.88 -11.66
CA LEU A 180 5.32 -3.14 -11.28
C LEU A 180 5.81 -4.32 -12.12
N THR A 181 6.03 -4.10 -13.43
CA THR A 181 6.42 -5.15 -14.37
C THR A 181 7.68 -5.91 -13.96
N PRO A 182 8.76 -5.29 -13.43
CA PRO A 182 9.98 -5.98 -13.03
C PRO A 182 9.84 -6.84 -11.78
N ILE A 183 8.78 -6.68 -11.00
CA ILE A 183 8.57 -7.42 -9.75
C ILE A 183 8.16 -8.85 -10.08
N ALA A 184 8.98 -9.83 -9.67
CA ALA A 184 8.76 -11.24 -9.96
C ALA A 184 7.48 -11.76 -9.32
N ASP A 185 7.29 -11.53 -8.02
CA ASP A 185 6.07 -11.87 -7.28
C ASP A 185 5.26 -10.61 -6.97
N LYS A 186 4.31 -10.32 -7.84
CA LYS A 186 3.45 -9.14 -7.72
C LYS A 186 2.49 -9.20 -6.54
N SER A 187 2.23 -10.40 -5.99
CA SER A 187 1.36 -10.55 -4.82
C SER A 187 1.92 -9.84 -3.58
N LEU A 188 3.25 -9.66 -3.51
CA LEU A 188 3.93 -8.94 -2.41
C LEU A 188 3.68 -7.43 -2.42
N VAL A 189 3.16 -6.90 -3.53
CA VAL A 189 2.92 -5.47 -3.73
C VAL A 189 1.51 -5.19 -4.27
N THR A 190 0.59 -6.14 -4.14
CA THR A 190 -0.79 -5.99 -4.59
C THR A 190 -1.75 -6.08 -3.41
N TRP A 191 -2.69 -5.12 -3.34
CA TRP A 191 -3.75 -5.13 -2.35
C TRP A 191 -4.69 -6.32 -2.53
N THR A 192 -5.01 -6.99 -1.43
CA THR A 192 -6.19 -7.86 -1.36
C THR A 192 -7.41 -6.99 -1.13
N MET A 193 -8.40 -7.09 -2.03
CA MET A 193 -9.56 -6.20 -2.04
C MET A 193 -10.83 -6.92 -1.58
N ALA A 194 -11.62 -6.26 -0.74
CA ALA A 194 -12.96 -6.68 -0.37
C ALA A 194 -13.93 -5.51 -0.51
N ARG A 195 -15.18 -5.78 -0.90
CA ARG A 195 -16.23 -4.74 -0.91
C ARG A 195 -16.65 -4.40 0.52
N ASP A 196 -16.92 -3.10 0.75
CA ASP A 196 -17.45 -2.56 2.00
C ASP A 196 -18.45 -1.45 1.68
N GLY A 197 -19.74 -1.77 1.69
CA GLY A 197 -20.79 -0.87 1.24
C GLY A 197 -20.53 -0.36 -0.18
N ASP A 198 -20.50 0.96 -0.34
CA ASP A 198 -20.22 1.61 -1.62
C ASP A 198 -18.71 1.72 -1.93
N GLY A 199 -17.85 1.30 -1.00
CA GLY A 199 -16.40 1.37 -1.08
C GLY A 199 -15.71 0.02 -1.03
N TYR A 200 -14.46 0.05 -0.56
CA TYR A 200 -13.61 -1.13 -0.45
C TYR A 200 -12.73 -1.09 0.80
N VAL A 201 -12.38 -2.28 1.29
CA VAL A 201 -11.24 -2.50 2.18
C VAL A 201 -10.11 -3.09 1.34
N ALA A 202 -8.93 -2.47 1.42
CA ALA A 202 -7.70 -2.94 0.81
C ALA A 202 -6.74 -3.38 1.93
N ALA A 203 -6.37 -4.64 1.95
CA ALA A 203 -5.47 -5.22 2.95
C ALA A 203 -4.16 -5.67 2.32
N ALA A 204 -3.04 -5.41 2.99
CA ALA A 204 -1.73 -5.90 2.59
C ALA A 204 -0.83 -6.16 3.79
N THR A 205 0.13 -7.07 3.60
CA THR A 205 1.24 -7.28 4.52
C THR A 205 2.51 -6.75 3.87
N VAL A 206 3.25 -5.92 4.62
CA VAL A 206 4.56 -5.41 4.22
C VAL A 206 5.60 -6.03 5.15
N ALA A 207 6.50 -6.83 4.60
CA ALA A 207 7.55 -7.48 5.37
C ALA A 207 8.90 -6.80 5.11
N LEU A 208 9.55 -6.38 6.19
CA LEU A 208 10.84 -5.68 6.18
C LEU A 208 11.96 -6.59 6.68
N ARG A 209 13.19 -6.34 6.26
CA ARG A 209 14.35 -7.03 6.86
C ARG A 209 14.38 -6.75 8.35
N ALA A 210 14.81 -7.77 9.12
CA ALA A 210 15.13 -7.59 10.53
C ALA A 210 16.06 -6.40 10.75
N LEU A 211 15.81 -5.67 11.81
CA LEU A 211 16.51 -4.44 12.18
C LEU A 211 17.85 -4.76 12.85
#